data_a22d30ea8a4386bbafabc3bb1891fc8b
#
_entry.id   a22d30ea8a4386bbafabc3bb1891fc8b
#
_cell.length_a   1.000
_cell.length_b   1.000
_cell.length_c   1.000
_cell.angle_alpha   90.00
_cell.angle_beta   90.00
_cell.angle_gamma   90.00
#
_symmetry.space_group_name_H-M   'P 1'
#
loop_
_entity.id
_entity.type
_entity.pdbx_description
1 polymer ?
#
loop_
_entity_poly.entity_id
_entity_poly.type
_entity_poly.pdbx_seq_one_letter_code
_entity_poly.pdbx_strand_id
1 'polypeptide(L)'
;MRREDTIMPDTKAAETKTQSQERCLEISLQSVPSKLQVSGGREITFTRAMLSMVNTGRTALAGVVPHATFAQERGIVHDATDALSRSRIVESIQPGETVKWDVYDLLLVAHPGVASKVHLWGYKAVLDWWFDFVAWAEYRTPDVAMPRQTPKHQWKLRWSPAKSQADEIDLALEVVED
;
A
#
# COMPACT_ATOMS: atom_id res chain seq x y z
N MET A 1 -37.52 -6.16 66.67
CA MET A 1 -36.76 -5.15 65.89
C MET A 1 -35.85 -5.95 64.90
N ARG A 2 -36.35 -6.22 63.68
CA ARG A 2 -35.65 -6.95 62.66
C ARG A 2 -35.14 -5.93 61.65
N ARG A 3 -33.82 -5.95 61.38
CA ARG A 3 -33.20 -5.16 60.32
C ARG A 3 -33.33 -5.97 59.04
N GLU A 4 -33.97 -5.41 58.05
CA GLU A 4 -34.00 -5.92 56.66
C GLU A 4 -32.69 -5.50 55.99
N ASP A 5 -31.85 -6.48 55.63
CA ASP A 5 -30.70 -6.29 54.80
C ASP A 5 -31.15 -6.16 53.34
N THR A 6 -31.14 -4.96 52.83
CA THR A 6 -31.37 -4.67 51.41
C THR A 6 -30.12 -5.08 50.61
N ILE A 7 -30.21 -6.22 49.91
CA ILE A 7 -29.22 -6.67 48.94
C ILE A 7 -29.36 -5.80 47.72
N MET A 8 -28.41 -4.93 47.44
CA MET A 8 -28.27 -4.27 46.16
C MET A 8 -27.83 -5.29 45.09
N PRO A 9 -28.48 -5.29 43.93
CA PRO A 9 -27.99 -6.10 42.80
C PRO A 9 -26.70 -5.52 42.27
N ASP A 10 -25.70 -6.36 42.23
CA ASP A 10 -24.39 -6.17 41.57
C ASP A 10 -24.58 -5.79 40.11
N THR A 11 -24.41 -4.53 39.80
CA THR A 11 -24.36 -4.04 38.43
C THR A 11 -22.94 -4.28 37.89
N LYS A 12 -22.59 -5.54 37.76
CA LYS A 12 -21.32 -5.92 37.19
C LYS A 12 -21.41 -5.89 35.68
N ALA A 13 -20.78 -4.88 35.13
CA ALA A 13 -20.07 -4.90 33.85
C ALA A 13 -20.88 -5.40 32.65
N ALA A 14 -21.55 -4.49 31.99
CA ALA A 14 -21.62 -4.54 30.54
C ALA A 14 -20.17 -4.37 30.02
N GLU A 15 -19.42 -5.44 29.99
CA GLU A 15 -18.20 -5.53 29.20
C GLU A 15 -18.58 -5.21 27.76
N THR A 16 -18.25 -4.01 27.37
CA THR A 16 -18.24 -3.58 25.99
C THR A 16 -17.31 -4.54 25.27
N LYS A 17 -17.87 -5.59 24.68
CA LYS A 17 -17.20 -6.34 23.63
C LYS A 17 -16.92 -5.33 22.54
N THR A 18 -15.74 -4.74 22.62
CA THR A 18 -15.11 -4.07 21.48
C THR A 18 -15.04 -5.14 20.41
N GLN A 19 -16.04 -5.14 19.51
CA GLN A 19 -15.98 -5.96 18.30
C GLN A 19 -14.66 -5.59 17.66
N SER A 20 -13.70 -6.51 17.71
CA SER A 20 -12.50 -6.43 16.90
C SER A 20 -13.04 -6.34 15.48
N GLN A 21 -13.01 -5.13 14.90
CA GLN A 21 -13.44 -4.91 13.53
C GLN A 21 -12.61 -5.86 12.67
N GLU A 22 -13.25 -6.92 12.21
CA GLU A 22 -12.63 -7.87 11.29
C GLU A 22 -12.09 -7.05 10.12
N ARG A 23 -10.77 -6.98 10.01
CA ARG A 23 -10.10 -6.31 8.89
C ARG A 23 -10.34 -7.18 7.67
N CYS A 24 -11.24 -6.75 6.81
CA CYS A 24 -11.60 -7.50 5.61
C CYS A 24 -10.66 -7.20 4.42
N LEU A 25 -9.95 -6.08 4.45
CA LEU A 25 -9.01 -5.69 3.40
C LEU A 25 -7.64 -5.47 4.01
N GLU A 26 -6.67 -6.25 3.57
CA GLU A 26 -5.28 -6.17 3.96
C GLU A 26 -4.47 -5.50 2.85
N ILE A 27 -3.62 -4.55 3.24
CA ILE A 27 -2.71 -3.84 2.33
C ILE A 27 -1.29 -4.20 2.73
N SER A 28 -0.49 -4.59 1.74
CA SER A 28 0.90 -4.94 1.93
C SER A 28 1.76 -4.48 0.77
N LEU A 29 3.06 -4.35 1.02
CA LEU A 29 4.07 -4.06 0.01
C LEU A 29 5.01 -5.25 -0.11
N GLN A 30 5.25 -5.70 -1.33
CA GLN A 30 6.11 -6.84 -1.62
C GLN A 30 7.23 -6.43 -2.58
N SER A 31 8.45 -6.84 -2.29
CA SER A 31 9.57 -6.72 -3.22
C SER A 31 9.61 -7.93 -4.14
N VAL A 32 9.58 -7.69 -5.44
CA VAL A 32 9.56 -8.75 -6.46
C VAL A 32 10.73 -8.53 -7.43
N PRO A 33 11.71 -9.45 -7.51
CA PRO A 33 12.76 -9.35 -8.50
C PRO A 33 12.19 -9.49 -9.89
N SER A 34 12.63 -8.65 -10.80
CA SER A 34 12.19 -8.63 -12.20
C SER A 34 13.40 -8.41 -13.09
N LYS A 35 13.35 -8.96 -14.28
CA LYS A 35 14.39 -8.77 -15.28
C LYS A 35 13.91 -7.78 -16.34
N LEU A 36 14.74 -6.81 -16.65
CA LEU A 36 14.47 -5.80 -17.65
C LEU A 36 15.53 -5.89 -18.75
N GLN A 37 15.10 -6.05 -19.99
CA GLN A 37 16.00 -5.93 -21.12
C GLN A 37 16.17 -4.46 -21.47
N VAL A 38 17.40 -3.99 -21.44
CA VAL A 38 17.77 -2.62 -21.84
C VAL A 38 18.39 -2.63 -23.23
N SER A 39 18.45 -1.44 -23.83
CA SER A 39 19.03 -1.26 -25.17
C SER A 39 20.44 -1.88 -25.26
N GLY A 40 20.69 -2.67 -26.31
CA GLY A 40 21.93 -3.40 -26.49
C GLY A 40 21.92 -4.87 -26.03
N GLY A 41 20.72 -5.42 -25.72
CA GLY A 41 20.56 -6.83 -25.34
C GLY A 41 21.05 -7.19 -23.94
N ARG A 42 21.35 -6.18 -23.12
CA ARG A 42 21.71 -6.39 -21.71
C ARG A 42 20.46 -6.64 -20.88
N GLU A 43 20.54 -7.60 -19.97
CA GLU A 43 19.52 -7.85 -18.96
C GLU A 43 19.99 -7.23 -17.65
N ILE A 44 19.12 -6.44 -17.01
CA ILE A 44 19.35 -5.92 -15.67
C ILE A 44 18.31 -6.51 -14.74
N THR A 45 18.73 -6.83 -13.50
CA THR A 45 17.80 -7.20 -12.45
C THR A 45 17.29 -5.92 -11.79
N PHE A 46 15.97 -5.79 -11.75
CA PHE A 46 15.28 -4.66 -11.15
C PHE A 46 14.30 -5.18 -10.11
N THR A 47 14.40 -4.68 -8.89
CA THR A 47 13.44 -5.06 -7.85
C THR A 47 12.23 -4.12 -7.90
N ARG A 48 11.07 -4.69 -8.17
CA ARG A 48 9.79 -3.97 -8.15
C ARG A 48 9.20 -3.96 -6.75
N ALA A 49 8.59 -2.85 -6.38
CA ALA A 49 7.70 -2.76 -5.23
C ALA A 49 6.27 -2.98 -5.72
N MET A 50 5.64 -4.04 -5.25
CA MET A 50 4.25 -4.36 -5.59
C MET A 50 3.34 -4.04 -4.41
N LEU A 51 2.50 -3.02 -4.56
CA LEU A 51 1.39 -2.78 -3.64
C LEU A 51 0.34 -3.84 -3.87
N SER A 52 -0.04 -4.55 -2.83
CA SER A 52 -1.05 -5.61 -2.86
C SER A 52 -2.21 -5.27 -1.93
N MET A 53 -3.43 -5.46 -2.41
CA MET A 53 -4.65 -5.39 -1.61
C MET A 53 -5.36 -6.74 -1.70
N VAL A 54 -5.60 -7.37 -0.56
CA VAL A 54 -6.17 -8.71 -0.45
C VAL A 54 -7.45 -8.65 0.37
N ASN A 55 -8.54 -9.19 -0.17
CA ASN A 55 -9.74 -9.41 0.62
C ASN A 55 -9.56 -10.66 1.49
N THR A 56 -9.29 -10.47 2.76
CA THR A 56 -9.15 -11.54 3.75
C THR A 56 -10.49 -11.91 4.43
N GLY A 57 -11.56 -11.18 4.11
CA GLY A 57 -12.89 -11.43 4.61
C GLY A 57 -13.60 -12.59 3.89
N ARG A 58 -14.82 -12.89 4.33
CA ARG A 58 -15.66 -13.97 3.79
C ARG A 58 -16.66 -13.50 2.74
N THR A 59 -16.79 -12.18 2.57
CA THR A 59 -17.75 -11.56 1.65
C THR A 59 -17.02 -10.68 0.64
N ALA A 60 -17.60 -10.50 -0.53
CA ALA A 60 -17.06 -9.57 -1.52
C ALA A 60 -17.06 -8.13 -0.98
N LEU A 61 -16.01 -7.39 -1.25
CA LEU A 61 -15.92 -5.96 -0.98
C LEU A 61 -16.33 -5.20 -2.23
N ALA A 62 -17.20 -4.22 -2.08
CA ALA A 62 -17.69 -3.41 -3.19
C ALA A 62 -17.22 -1.95 -3.06
N GLY A 63 -17.19 -1.22 -4.17
CA GLY A 63 -16.82 0.19 -4.19
C GLY A 63 -15.45 0.43 -3.58
N VAL A 64 -14.49 -0.42 -3.91
CA VAL A 64 -13.11 -0.31 -3.42
C VAL A 64 -12.43 0.86 -4.13
N VAL A 65 -12.05 1.86 -3.36
CA VAL A 65 -11.30 3.03 -3.84
C VAL A 65 -9.92 3.01 -3.22
N PRO A 66 -8.88 2.60 -3.95
CA PRO A 66 -7.52 2.64 -3.48
C PRO A 66 -6.97 4.07 -3.52
N HIS A 67 -6.22 4.43 -2.52
CA HIS A 67 -5.55 5.71 -2.40
C HIS A 67 -4.05 5.49 -2.18
N ALA A 68 -3.23 6.35 -2.77
CA ALA A 68 -1.80 6.37 -2.50
C ALA A 68 -1.23 7.78 -2.64
N THR A 69 -0.18 8.07 -1.89
CA THR A 69 0.57 9.31 -2.00
C THR A 69 2.08 9.03 -1.97
N PHE A 70 2.83 9.88 -2.65
CA PHE A 70 4.29 9.91 -2.60
C PHE A 70 4.77 11.27 -2.09
N ALA A 71 5.75 11.27 -1.21
CA ALA A 71 6.47 12.46 -0.80
C ALA A 71 7.98 12.19 -0.83
N GLN A 72 8.77 13.18 -1.25
CA GLN A 72 10.20 13.20 -0.99
C GLN A 72 10.46 13.86 0.37
N GLU A 73 11.57 13.53 0.98
CA GLU A 73 12.04 14.20 2.20
C GLU A 73 12.01 15.72 2.01
N ARG A 74 11.17 16.43 2.76
CA ARG A 74 10.88 17.87 2.67
C ARG A 74 10.21 18.32 1.35
N GLY A 75 9.60 17.40 0.62
CA GLY A 75 8.99 17.67 -0.67
C GLY A 75 7.47 17.83 -0.64
N ILE A 76 6.93 18.16 -1.81
CA ILE A 76 5.49 18.21 -2.06
C ILE A 76 4.96 16.77 -2.06
N VAL A 77 3.81 16.58 -1.44
CA VAL A 77 3.07 15.31 -1.49
C VAL A 77 2.38 15.21 -2.85
N HIS A 78 2.65 14.13 -3.57
CA HIS A 78 2.02 13.81 -4.84
C HIS A 78 0.95 12.73 -4.64
N ASP A 79 -0.27 13.04 -5.04
CA ASP A 79 -1.40 12.11 -4.99
C ASP A 79 -1.32 11.15 -6.19
N ALA A 80 -1.28 9.86 -5.90
CA ALA A 80 -1.26 8.79 -6.89
C ALA A 80 -2.61 8.05 -7.03
N THR A 81 -3.66 8.53 -6.38
CA THR A 81 -4.99 7.91 -6.40
C THR A 81 -5.54 7.77 -7.82
N ASP A 82 -5.41 8.80 -8.63
CA ASP A 82 -5.82 8.75 -10.03
C ASP A 82 -5.00 7.74 -10.85
N ALA A 83 -3.71 7.61 -10.56
CA ALA A 83 -2.84 6.64 -11.22
C ALA A 83 -3.26 5.20 -10.89
N LEU A 84 -3.60 4.92 -9.63
CA LEU A 84 -4.16 3.63 -9.22
C LEU A 84 -5.45 3.30 -9.98
N SER A 85 -6.37 4.24 -10.03
CA SER A 85 -7.66 4.07 -10.69
C SER A 85 -7.56 3.91 -12.21
N ARG A 86 -6.63 4.61 -12.85
CA ARG A 86 -6.39 4.49 -14.30
C ARG A 86 -5.69 3.20 -14.68
N SER A 87 -4.77 2.73 -13.84
CA SER A 87 -4.04 1.48 -14.11
C SER A 87 -4.94 0.26 -13.96
N ARG A 88 -5.88 0.30 -13.03
CA ARG A 88 -6.84 -0.77 -12.78
C ARG A 88 -8.09 -0.24 -12.07
N ILE A 89 -9.24 -0.40 -12.71
CA ILE A 89 -10.54 -0.16 -12.07
C ILE A 89 -10.84 -1.36 -11.16
N VAL A 90 -11.10 -1.09 -9.88
CA VAL A 90 -11.45 -2.11 -8.90
C VAL A 90 -12.86 -1.85 -8.42
N GLU A 91 -13.84 -2.48 -9.06
CA GLU A 91 -15.25 -2.36 -8.65
C GLU A 91 -15.55 -3.19 -7.40
N SER A 92 -14.97 -4.39 -7.36
CA SER A 92 -15.10 -5.30 -6.21
C SER A 92 -13.85 -6.17 -6.07
N ILE A 93 -13.63 -6.69 -4.87
CA ILE A 93 -12.60 -7.69 -4.58
C ILE A 93 -13.27 -8.88 -3.90
N GLN A 94 -13.22 -10.05 -4.54
CA GLN A 94 -13.81 -11.29 -4.03
C GLN A 94 -12.98 -11.84 -2.84
N PRO A 95 -13.57 -12.67 -1.97
CA PRO A 95 -12.82 -13.33 -0.90
C PRO A 95 -11.57 -14.06 -1.44
N GLY A 96 -10.40 -13.77 -0.86
CA GLY A 96 -9.11 -14.33 -1.28
C GLY A 96 -8.52 -13.71 -2.55
N GLU A 97 -9.25 -12.83 -3.24
CA GLU A 97 -8.74 -12.13 -4.41
C GLU A 97 -7.68 -11.09 -4.00
N THR A 98 -6.63 -11.00 -4.83
CA THR A 98 -5.54 -10.03 -4.67
C THR A 98 -5.48 -9.11 -5.88
N VAL A 99 -5.44 -7.81 -5.63
CA VAL A 99 -5.19 -6.77 -6.62
C VAL A 99 -3.79 -6.20 -6.38
N LYS A 100 -3.01 -6.00 -7.45
CA LYS A 100 -1.62 -5.53 -7.35
C LYS A 100 -1.36 -4.37 -8.29
N TRP A 101 -0.49 -3.46 -7.84
CA TRP A 101 0.04 -2.34 -8.63
C TRP A 101 1.56 -2.27 -8.48
N ASP A 102 2.24 -1.92 -9.56
CA ASP A 102 3.66 -1.59 -9.52
C ASP A 102 3.84 -0.16 -8.99
N VAL A 103 4.49 -0.03 -7.85
CA VAL A 103 4.67 1.26 -7.18
C VAL A 103 5.60 2.19 -7.97
N TYR A 104 6.56 1.63 -8.72
CA TYR A 104 7.42 2.44 -9.57
C TYR A 104 6.64 3.09 -10.73
N ASP A 105 5.76 2.34 -11.37
CA ASP A 105 4.90 2.89 -12.43
C ASP A 105 3.96 3.96 -11.87
N LEU A 106 3.41 3.75 -10.67
CA LEU A 106 2.60 4.77 -9.97
C LEU A 106 3.40 6.03 -9.69
N LEU A 107 4.65 5.89 -9.24
CA LEU A 107 5.54 7.01 -8.97
C LEU A 107 5.80 7.83 -10.24
N LEU A 108 6.07 7.19 -11.37
CA LEU A 108 6.29 7.87 -12.64
C LEU A 108 5.08 8.68 -13.09
N VAL A 109 3.87 8.17 -12.88
CA VAL A 109 2.64 8.87 -13.24
C VAL A 109 2.34 10.01 -12.28
N ALA A 110 2.49 9.78 -10.98
CA ALA A 110 2.11 10.74 -9.94
C ALA A 110 3.13 11.87 -9.76
N HIS A 111 4.41 11.64 -10.07
CA HIS A 111 5.49 12.59 -9.81
C HIS A 111 6.14 13.07 -11.11
N PRO A 112 5.67 14.17 -11.73
CA PRO A 112 6.17 14.64 -13.02
C PRO A 112 7.68 14.91 -13.04
N GLY A 113 8.25 15.38 -11.93
CA GLY A 113 9.69 15.63 -11.82
C GLY A 113 10.53 14.34 -11.89
N VAL A 114 10.04 13.23 -11.34
CA VAL A 114 10.67 11.91 -11.46
C VAL A 114 10.51 11.41 -12.90
N ALA A 115 9.31 11.46 -13.46
CA ALA A 115 9.06 11.05 -14.83
C ALA A 115 9.96 11.77 -15.83
N SER A 116 10.11 13.10 -15.72
CA SER A 116 10.98 13.89 -16.58
C SER A 116 12.46 13.48 -16.46
N LYS A 117 12.93 13.24 -15.24
CA LYS A 117 14.32 12.79 -15.02
C LYS A 117 14.56 11.38 -15.56
N VAL A 118 13.65 10.46 -15.35
CA VAL A 118 13.73 9.10 -15.90
C VAL A 118 13.74 9.13 -17.42
N HIS A 119 12.93 9.99 -18.03
CA HIS A 119 12.91 10.16 -19.48
C HIS A 119 14.24 10.68 -20.03
N LEU A 120 14.87 11.64 -19.34
CA LEU A 120 16.14 12.27 -19.78
C LEU A 120 17.36 11.44 -19.44
N TRP A 121 17.39 10.80 -18.28
CA TRP A 121 18.59 10.20 -17.69
C TRP A 121 18.46 8.68 -17.46
N GLY A 122 17.31 8.11 -17.79
CA GLY A 122 17.00 6.70 -17.54
C GLY A 122 16.75 6.41 -16.05
N TYR A 123 16.60 5.13 -15.74
CA TYR A 123 16.26 4.66 -14.39
C TYR A 123 17.24 5.10 -13.29
N LYS A 124 18.49 5.40 -13.65
CA LYS A 124 19.49 5.90 -12.71
C LYS A 124 19.12 7.25 -12.09
N ALA A 125 18.22 8.00 -12.70
CA ALA A 125 17.86 9.34 -12.25
C ALA A 125 17.11 9.38 -10.91
N VAL A 126 16.57 8.25 -10.46
CA VAL A 126 15.85 8.13 -9.18
C VAL A 126 16.66 7.35 -8.14
N LEU A 127 17.90 7.04 -8.44
CA LEU A 127 18.79 6.38 -7.49
C LEU A 127 19.07 7.29 -6.31
N ASP A 128 19.16 6.67 -5.13
CA ASP A 128 19.46 7.31 -3.86
C ASP A 128 18.41 8.32 -3.34
N TRP A 129 17.25 8.39 -3.99
CA TRP A 129 16.16 9.18 -3.47
C TRP A 129 15.27 8.35 -2.56
N TRP A 130 15.00 8.89 -1.39
CA TRP A 130 13.99 8.36 -0.50
C TRP A 130 12.62 8.94 -0.84
N PHE A 131 11.62 8.07 -0.86
CA PHE A 131 10.22 8.43 -1.00
C PHE A 131 9.45 7.87 0.18
N ASP A 132 8.65 8.72 0.80
CA ASP A 132 7.60 8.28 1.69
C ASP A 132 6.41 7.86 0.82
N PHE A 133 6.03 6.60 0.91
CA PHE A 133 4.89 6.04 0.19
C PHE A 133 3.82 5.66 1.20
N VAL A 134 2.61 6.21 1.05
CA VAL A 134 1.47 5.93 1.92
C VAL A 134 0.35 5.38 1.09
N ALA A 135 -0.26 4.27 1.52
CA ALA A 135 -1.42 3.70 0.85
C ALA A 135 -2.53 3.32 1.85
N TRP A 136 -3.77 3.48 1.40
CA TRP A 136 -4.97 3.06 2.12
C TRP A 136 -6.10 2.82 1.11
N ALA A 137 -7.22 2.28 1.56
CA ALA A 137 -8.38 2.09 0.71
C ALA A 137 -9.68 2.37 1.47
N GLU A 138 -10.67 2.84 0.73
CA GLU A 138 -12.08 2.86 1.14
C GLU A 138 -12.81 1.69 0.49
N TYR A 139 -13.75 1.09 1.19
CA TYR A 139 -14.51 -0.05 0.69
C TYR A 139 -15.85 -0.18 1.42
N ARG A 140 -16.75 -0.95 0.84
CA ARG A 140 -18.06 -1.28 1.44
C ARG A 140 -18.18 -2.79 1.63
N THR A 141 -18.78 -3.17 2.75
CA THR A 141 -19.20 -4.54 3.01
C THR A 141 -20.72 -4.63 2.88
N PRO A 142 -21.29 -5.79 2.49
CA PRO A 142 -22.73 -5.94 2.33
C PRO A 142 -23.55 -5.57 3.58
N ASP A 143 -22.96 -5.78 4.74
CA ASP A 143 -23.63 -5.62 6.03
C ASP A 143 -23.60 -4.21 6.60
N VAL A 144 -22.85 -3.28 5.97
CA VAL A 144 -22.64 -1.93 6.49
C VAL A 144 -22.87 -0.89 5.40
N ALA A 145 -23.85 -0.03 5.63
CA ALA A 145 -24.23 1.01 4.66
C ALA A 145 -23.15 2.08 4.46
N MET A 146 -22.33 2.35 5.49
CA MET A 146 -21.26 3.36 5.40
C MET A 146 -19.95 2.75 4.88
N PRO A 147 -19.21 3.48 4.06
CA PRO A 147 -17.87 3.05 3.63
C PRO A 147 -16.94 2.89 4.85
N ARG A 148 -16.12 1.86 4.80
CA ARG A 148 -15.03 1.62 5.74
C ARG A 148 -13.72 2.08 5.12
N GLN A 149 -12.75 2.41 5.97
CA GLN A 149 -11.42 2.77 5.54
C GLN A 149 -10.40 1.84 6.22
N THR A 150 -9.40 1.40 5.46
CA THR A 150 -8.25 0.70 6.04
C THR A 150 -7.39 1.68 6.86
N PRO A 151 -6.55 1.19 7.77
CA PRO A 151 -5.44 1.99 8.27
C PRO A 151 -4.58 2.49 7.12
N LYS A 152 -3.92 3.63 7.32
CA LYS A 152 -2.88 4.10 6.41
C LYS A 152 -1.61 3.32 6.71
N HIS A 153 -1.06 2.71 5.67
CA HIS A 153 0.23 2.04 5.73
C HIS A 153 1.27 2.96 5.13
N GLN A 154 2.40 3.08 5.77
CA GLN A 154 3.48 3.96 5.36
C GLN A 154 4.77 3.16 5.20
N TRP A 155 5.50 3.44 4.12
CA TRP A 155 6.79 2.85 3.82
C TRP A 155 7.75 3.93 3.33
N LYS A 156 9.03 3.78 3.64
CA LYS A 156 10.10 4.52 2.99
C LYS A 156 10.71 3.64 1.91
N LEU A 157 10.79 4.15 0.71
CA LEU A 157 11.28 3.44 -0.47
C LEU A 157 12.50 4.13 -1.03
N ARG A 158 13.52 3.35 -1.38
CA ARG A 158 14.69 3.81 -2.12
C ARG A 158 15.14 2.74 -3.09
N TRP A 159 15.35 3.11 -4.34
CA TRP A 159 16.03 2.26 -5.30
C TRP A 159 17.50 2.63 -5.33
N SER A 160 18.37 1.71 -4.98
CA SER A 160 19.82 1.89 -4.97
C SER A 160 20.49 0.90 -5.92
N PRO A 161 21.66 1.23 -6.50
CA PRO A 161 22.41 0.26 -7.26
C PRO A 161 22.87 -0.85 -6.33
N ALA A 162 22.50 -2.09 -6.64
CA ALA A 162 23.05 -3.24 -5.96
C ALA A 162 24.54 -3.35 -6.37
N LYS A 163 25.40 -3.64 -5.41
CA LYS A 163 26.82 -3.92 -5.69
C LYS A 163 26.91 -5.28 -6.36
N SER A 164 26.76 -5.31 -7.67
CA SER A 164 27.06 -6.49 -8.49
C SER A 164 28.55 -6.52 -8.81
N GLN A 165 29.16 -7.70 -8.84
CA GLN A 165 30.56 -7.90 -9.22
C GLN A 165 30.80 -7.80 -10.74
N ALA A 166 29.73 -7.73 -11.53
CA ALA A 166 29.79 -7.55 -12.98
C ALA A 166 29.15 -6.22 -13.33
N ASP A 167 29.54 -5.60 -14.45
CA ASP A 167 29.06 -4.30 -14.98
C ASP A 167 27.54 -4.16 -15.16
N GLU A 168 26.76 -5.02 -14.57
CA GLU A 168 25.30 -5.03 -14.53
C GLU A 168 24.80 -4.18 -13.37
N ILE A 169 23.99 -3.18 -13.69
CA ILE A 169 23.37 -2.33 -12.68
C ILE A 169 22.10 -3.02 -12.21
N ASP A 170 22.23 -3.78 -11.15
CA ASP A 170 21.08 -4.26 -10.40
C ASP A 170 20.52 -3.11 -9.57
N LEU A 171 19.23 -2.85 -9.70
CA LEU A 171 18.49 -1.91 -8.85
C LEU A 171 17.85 -2.68 -7.71
N ALA A 172 18.41 -2.55 -6.53
CA ALA A 172 17.82 -3.07 -5.31
C ALA A 172 16.82 -2.07 -4.73
N LEU A 173 15.73 -2.57 -4.22
CA LEU A 173 14.74 -1.79 -3.48
C LEU A 173 14.99 -1.96 -1.99
N GLU A 174 15.22 -0.85 -1.30
CA GLU A 174 15.20 -0.79 0.15
C GLU A 174 13.79 -0.35 0.59
N VAL A 175 13.19 -1.11 1.49
CA VAL A 175 11.87 -0.83 2.07
C VAL A 175 12.02 -0.77 3.58
N VAL A 176 11.57 0.32 4.18
CA VAL A 176 11.43 0.46 5.63
C VAL A 176 9.96 0.71 5.92
N GLU A 177 9.37 -0.13 6.74
CA GLU A 177 8.00 0.05 7.23
C GLU A 177 8.05 0.88 8.52
N ASP A 178 7.29 1.97 8.56
CA ASP A 178 7.16 2.85 9.73
C ASP A 178 6.01 2.44 10.65
#